data_57eae966b1a1f03f143d07e52563593b
#
_entry.id   57eae966b1a1f03f143d07e52563593b
#
_cell.length_a   1.000
_cell.length_b   1.000
_cell.length_c   1.000
_cell.angle_alpha   90.00
_cell.angle_beta   90.00
_cell.angle_gamma   90.00
#
_symmetry.space_group_name_H-M   'P 1'
#
loop_
_entity.id
_entity.type
_entity.pdbx_description
1 polymer ?
#
loop_
_entity_poly.entity_id
_entity_poly.type
_entity_poly.pdbx_seq_one_letter_code
_entity_poly.pdbx_strand_id
1 'polypeptide(L)'
;PAPCEAACTLNINSQPVGIKSIEHAIIDRAWAEGWVQPQPAAHRTGKRVAVIGSGPAGLAAAQQLARAGHAVTVFEKNESIGGLLRFGIPDFKLEKSHIDRRIDQLIAEGVVFRTNTLVGAVQDAATLAQGVTVVTPEELQRSFDALLLAGGAETSRDLPVPGRELAGVHFAMEYLPQQNRANAGVALPAPISAQGKHVIVIGGGDTGSDCVGTANRQGAASVVQFELLPMPPQQEDKALTWPYWPVKLRTSSSHQEGCEREFAIATKVFNGAQGQVTGLTTVRMQ
;
A
#
# COMPACT_ATOMS: atom_id res chain seq x y z
N PRO A 1 -5.05 1.69 12.82
CA PRO A 1 -5.67 1.42 14.12
C PRO A 1 -4.60 1.05 15.16
N ALA A 2 -4.82 1.44 16.41
CA ALA A 2 -3.92 1.15 17.53
C ALA A 2 -4.58 0.06 18.42
N PRO A 3 -4.29 -1.23 18.21
CA PRO A 3 -4.90 -2.30 19.01
C PRO A 3 -4.59 -2.19 20.50
N CYS A 4 -3.44 -1.65 20.86
CA CYS A 4 -3.06 -1.40 22.26
C CYS A 4 -3.96 -0.37 22.94
N GLU A 5 -4.36 0.70 22.22
CA GLU A 5 -5.31 1.69 22.76
C GLU A 5 -6.70 1.09 22.94
N ALA A 6 -7.16 0.27 21.98
CA ALA A 6 -8.44 -0.41 22.07
C ALA A 6 -8.49 -1.42 23.23
N ALA A 7 -7.37 -2.04 23.57
CA ALA A 7 -7.23 -3.01 24.66
C ALA A 7 -6.84 -2.37 26.01
N CYS A 8 -6.62 -1.06 26.05
CA CYS A 8 -6.20 -0.36 27.27
C CYS A 8 -7.27 -0.44 28.34
N THR A 9 -6.88 -0.88 29.55
CA THR A 9 -7.83 -1.03 30.68
C THR A 9 -8.37 0.31 31.19
N LEU A 10 -7.64 1.43 30.97
CA LEU A 10 -8.18 2.77 31.25
C LEU A 10 -9.43 3.08 30.44
N ASN A 11 -9.58 2.46 29.25
CA ASN A 11 -10.73 2.68 28.40
C ASN A 11 -12.07 2.13 28.99
N ILE A 12 -12.02 1.52 30.16
CA ILE A 12 -13.23 1.07 30.88
C ILE A 12 -13.98 2.27 31.48
N ASN A 13 -13.24 3.25 32.02
CA ASN A 13 -13.81 4.39 32.75
C ASN A 13 -13.17 5.75 32.40
N SER A 14 -12.24 5.80 31.47
CA SER A 14 -11.54 7.01 31.03
C SER A 14 -11.10 6.87 29.58
N GLN A 15 -10.32 7.83 29.08
CA GLN A 15 -9.69 7.70 27.76
C GLN A 15 -8.50 6.73 27.83
N PRO A 16 -8.28 5.91 26.79
CA PRO A 16 -7.11 5.03 26.73
C PRO A 16 -5.82 5.84 26.68
N VAL A 17 -4.71 5.22 27.08
CA VAL A 17 -3.40 5.80 26.84
C VAL A 17 -3.16 5.92 25.34
N GLY A 18 -2.82 7.11 24.86
CA GLY A 18 -2.54 7.39 23.45
C GLY A 18 -1.20 6.82 22.98
N ILE A 19 -1.05 5.49 23.06
CA ILE A 19 0.22 4.78 22.79
C ILE A 19 0.75 5.11 21.41
N LYS A 20 -0.10 5.02 20.39
CA LYS A 20 0.27 5.34 19.02
C LYS A 20 0.76 6.79 18.87
N SER A 21 0.06 7.74 19.49
CA SER A 21 0.43 9.16 19.43
C SER A 21 1.77 9.42 20.12
N ILE A 22 2.02 8.72 21.24
CA ILE A 22 3.30 8.81 21.97
C ILE A 22 4.43 8.22 21.12
N GLU A 23 4.26 7.03 20.55
CA GLU A 23 5.26 6.40 19.68
C GLU A 23 5.58 7.27 18.47
N HIS A 24 4.56 7.86 17.84
CA HIS A 24 4.73 8.77 16.73
C HIS A 24 5.51 10.02 17.13
N ALA A 25 5.16 10.65 18.25
CA ALA A 25 5.86 11.83 18.76
C ALA A 25 7.33 11.53 19.11
N ILE A 26 7.63 10.36 19.68
CA ILE A 26 8.99 9.93 20.00
C ILE A 26 9.83 9.82 18.73
N ILE A 27 9.34 9.14 17.70
CA ILE A 27 10.14 8.94 16.49
C ILE A 27 10.28 10.21 15.66
N ASP A 28 9.26 11.06 15.61
CA ASP A 28 9.35 12.34 14.93
C ASP A 28 10.38 13.26 15.61
N ARG A 29 10.36 13.33 16.94
CA ARG A 29 11.36 14.08 17.68
C ARG A 29 12.75 13.50 17.49
N ALA A 30 12.90 12.17 17.52
CA ALA A 30 14.18 11.51 17.31
C ALA A 30 14.81 11.86 15.94
N TRP A 31 14.00 11.99 14.89
CA TRP A 31 14.47 12.46 13.60
C TRP A 31 14.81 13.96 13.62
N ALA A 32 13.94 14.78 14.19
CA ALA A 32 14.13 16.25 14.28
C ALA A 32 15.39 16.64 15.06
N GLU A 33 15.67 15.93 16.16
CA GLU A 33 16.85 16.15 17.01
C GLU A 33 18.11 15.41 16.50
N GLY A 34 18.01 14.68 15.39
CA GLY A 34 19.14 13.94 14.80
C GLY A 34 19.60 12.75 15.63
N TRP A 35 18.75 12.16 16.47
CA TRP A 35 19.09 10.96 17.24
C TRP A 35 19.12 9.69 16.37
N VAL A 36 18.36 9.70 15.28
CA VAL A 36 18.40 8.61 14.30
C VAL A 36 19.57 8.84 13.36
N GLN A 37 20.63 8.10 13.56
CA GLN A 37 21.86 8.18 12.77
C GLN A 37 22.06 6.93 11.91
N PRO A 38 22.65 7.04 10.71
CA PRO A 38 23.10 5.88 9.95
C PRO A 38 24.08 5.03 10.77
N GLN A 39 23.97 3.71 10.62
CA GLN A 39 24.82 2.73 11.30
C GLN A 39 25.55 1.86 10.26
N PRO A 40 26.59 2.38 9.58
CA PRO A 40 27.38 1.59 8.66
C PRO A 40 28.10 0.47 9.39
N ALA A 41 28.19 -0.70 8.77
CA ALA A 41 28.86 -1.86 9.36
C ALA A 41 30.34 -1.59 9.60
N ALA A 42 30.81 -1.93 10.81
CA ALA A 42 32.24 -1.82 11.17
C ALA A 42 33.13 -2.79 10.39
N HIS A 43 32.59 -3.94 10.00
CA HIS A 43 33.32 -4.98 9.26
C HIS A 43 32.55 -5.38 8.02
N ARG A 44 33.28 -5.66 6.93
CA ARG A 44 32.70 -6.15 5.68
C ARG A 44 32.90 -7.66 5.57
N THR A 45 31.84 -8.37 5.19
CA THR A 45 31.88 -9.84 5.02
C THR A 45 32.45 -10.26 3.67
N GLY A 46 32.59 -9.32 2.73
CA GLY A 46 32.92 -9.61 1.33
C GLY A 46 31.78 -10.23 0.52
N LYS A 47 30.62 -10.49 1.13
CA LYS A 47 29.46 -11.08 0.46
C LYS A 47 28.57 -10.01 -0.17
N ARG A 48 28.06 -10.30 -1.36
CA ARG A 48 27.13 -9.46 -2.13
C ARG A 48 25.74 -10.06 -2.10
N VAL A 49 24.74 -9.26 -1.72
CA VAL A 49 23.34 -9.69 -1.67
C VAL A 49 22.49 -8.81 -2.57
N ALA A 50 21.72 -9.43 -3.46
CA ALA A 50 20.67 -8.75 -4.23
C ALA A 50 19.34 -8.88 -3.51
N VAL A 51 18.64 -7.74 -3.31
CA VAL A 51 17.27 -7.69 -2.81
C VAL A 51 16.36 -7.27 -3.96
N ILE A 52 15.38 -8.09 -4.29
CA ILE A 52 14.46 -7.86 -5.40
C ILE A 52 13.16 -7.30 -4.83
N GLY A 53 12.90 -6.01 -5.08
CA GLY A 53 11.78 -5.24 -4.57
C GLY A 53 12.16 -4.32 -3.42
N SER A 54 11.69 -3.08 -3.50
CA SER A 54 11.94 -2.00 -2.53
C SER A 54 10.76 -1.68 -1.62
N GLY A 55 9.80 -2.60 -1.52
CA GLY A 55 8.72 -2.49 -0.55
C GLY A 55 9.21 -2.60 0.90
N PRO A 56 8.33 -2.53 1.91
CA PRO A 56 8.73 -2.54 3.32
C PRO A 56 9.59 -3.74 3.70
N ALA A 57 9.30 -4.92 3.16
CA ALA A 57 10.10 -6.13 3.42
C ALA A 57 11.51 -6.02 2.86
N GLY A 58 11.64 -5.54 1.60
CA GLY A 58 12.95 -5.36 0.94
C GLY A 58 13.79 -4.31 1.64
N LEU A 59 13.21 -3.17 2.00
CA LEU A 59 13.92 -2.10 2.73
C LEU A 59 14.40 -2.55 4.11
N ALA A 60 13.55 -3.27 4.87
CA ALA A 60 13.92 -3.81 6.18
C ALA A 60 15.08 -4.82 6.07
N ALA A 61 14.99 -5.73 5.11
CA ALA A 61 16.04 -6.71 4.86
C ALA A 61 17.35 -6.05 4.40
N ALA A 62 17.27 -5.10 3.46
CA ALA A 62 18.43 -4.39 2.95
C ALA A 62 19.21 -3.69 4.06
N GLN A 63 18.51 -3.03 4.99
CA GLN A 63 19.14 -2.38 6.12
C GLN A 63 19.87 -3.39 7.04
N GLN A 64 19.18 -4.45 7.44
CA GLN A 64 19.78 -5.44 8.35
C GLN A 64 20.97 -6.15 7.70
N LEU A 65 20.89 -6.49 6.42
CA LEU A 65 22.00 -7.11 5.69
C LEU A 65 23.19 -6.13 5.53
N ALA A 66 22.93 -4.86 5.26
CA ALA A 66 23.99 -3.84 5.19
C ALA A 66 24.69 -3.66 6.53
N ARG A 67 23.93 -3.57 7.63
CA ARG A 67 24.46 -3.49 9.00
C ARG A 67 25.23 -4.74 9.43
N ALA A 68 24.85 -5.92 8.90
CA ALA A 68 25.63 -7.16 9.08
C ALA A 68 26.92 -7.19 8.28
N GLY A 69 27.21 -6.18 7.45
CA GLY A 69 28.44 -6.04 6.70
C GLY A 69 28.43 -6.57 5.28
N HIS A 70 27.28 -6.96 4.75
CA HIS A 70 27.15 -7.38 3.36
C HIS A 70 27.07 -6.16 2.41
N ALA A 71 27.55 -6.35 1.17
CA ALA A 71 27.32 -5.40 0.09
C ALA A 71 25.92 -5.66 -0.49
N VAL A 72 24.97 -4.72 -0.26
CA VAL A 72 23.57 -4.90 -0.63
C VAL A 72 23.20 -4.03 -1.81
N THR A 73 22.56 -4.62 -2.82
CA THR A 73 21.94 -3.90 -3.93
C THR A 73 20.45 -4.24 -3.98
N VAL A 74 19.60 -3.21 -3.94
CA VAL A 74 18.15 -3.35 -4.07
C VAL A 74 17.75 -3.04 -5.51
N PHE A 75 17.03 -3.94 -6.15
CA PHE A 75 16.48 -3.78 -7.50
C PHE A 75 15.00 -3.45 -7.41
N GLU A 76 14.60 -2.34 -8.03
CA GLU A 76 13.21 -1.86 -8.07
C GLU A 76 12.80 -1.61 -9.52
N LYS A 77 11.67 -2.20 -9.93
CA LYS A 77 11.15 -2.05 -11.29
C LYS A 77 10.58 -0.66 -11.58
N ASN A 78 10.03 -0.01 -10.55
CA ASN A 78 9.48 1.34 -10.66
C ASN A 78 10.58 2.41 -10.66
N GLU A 79 10.20 3.62 -11.01
CA GLU A 79 11.05 4.81 -11.06
C GLU A 79 11.52 5.28 -9.67
N SER A 80 10.82 4.86 -8.61
CA SER A 80 11.09 5.30 -7.24
C SER A 80 11.03 4.14 -6.24
N ILE A 81 11.79 4.26 -5.17
CA ILE A 81 11.88 3.29 -4.08
C ILE A 81 10.68 3.41 -3.14
N GLY A 82 10.21 2.29 -2.58
CA GLY A 82 9.20 2.26 -1.53
C GLY A 82 8.03 1.31 -1.77
N GLY A 83 7.89 0.75 -2.98
CA GLY A 83 6.80 -0.17 -3.29
C GLY A 83 5.44 0.39 -2.92
N LEU A 84 4.58 -0.38 -2.25
CA LEU A 84 3.25 0.06 -1.85
C LEU A 84 3.24 1.20 -0.81
N LEU A 85 4.32 1.42 -0.06
CA LEU A 85 4.43 2.60 0.82
C LEU A 85 4.37 3.90 -0.01
N ARG A 86 5.00 3.90 -1.18
CA ARG A 86 5.03 5.05 -2.09
C ARG A 86 3.85 5.08 -3.05
N PHE A 87 3.56 3.96 -3.69
CA PHE A 87 2.60 3.91 -4.78
C PHE A 87 1.20 3.47 -4.36
N GLY A 88 1.06 2.68 -3.27
CA GLY A 88 -0.23 2.19 -2.80
C GLY A 88 -0.88 3.10 -1.76
N ILE A 89 -0.18 3.40 -0.68
CA ILE A 89 -0.71 4.20 0.43
C ILE A 89 -0.82 5.67 0.00
N PRO A 90 -1.99 6.32 0.13
CA PRO A 90 -2.15 7.74 -0.20
C PRO A 90 -1.31 8.68 0.70
N ASP A 91 -0.92 9.85 0.18
CA ASP A 91 -0.12 10.84 0.92
C ASP A 91 -0.79 11.31 2.22
N PHE A 92 -2.12 11.40 2.23
CA PHE A 92 -2.86 11.77 3.43
C PHE A 92 -2.88 10.68 4.53
N LYS A 93 -2.33 9.49 4.24
CA LYS A 93 -2.10 8.40 5.21
C LYS A 93 -0.63 8.24 5.57
N LEU A 94 0.27 8.49 4.62
CA LEU A 94 1.71 8.38 4.78
C LEU A 94 2.42 9.39 3.88
N GLU A 95 2.97 10.43 4.48
CA GLU A 95 3.80 11.40 3.78
C GLU A 95 5.05 10.75 3.20
N LYS A 96 5.35 11.02 1.93
CA LYS A 96 6.47 10.36 1.23
C LYS A 96 7.84 10.80 1.74
N SER A 97 7.93 11.96 2.36
CA SER A 97 9.14 12.44 3.07
C SER A 97 9.66 11.44 4.12
N HIS A 98 8.74 10.69 4.78
CA HIS A 98 9.14 9.64 5.71
C HIS A 98 9.85 8.46 5.03
N ILE A 99 9.49 8.18 3.79
CA ILE A 99 10.14 7.16 2.97
C ILE A 99 11.50 7.68 2.51
N ASP A 100 11.54 8.92 2.03
CA ASP A 100 12.76 9.53 1.48
C ASP A 100 13.85 9.61 2.55
N ARG A 101 13.56 10.14 3.73
CA ARG A 101 14.55 10.19 4.84
C ARG A 101 15.05 8.80 5.25
N ARG A 102 14.21 7.76 5.10
CA ARG A 102 14.61 6.38 5.39
C ARG A 102 15.51 5.82 4.30
N ILE A 103 15.26 6.14 3.04
CA ILE A 103 16.12 5.78 1.91
C ILE A 103 17.48 6.43 2.07
N ASP A 104 17.54 7.72 2.41
CA ASP A 104 18.80 8.44 2.63
C ASP A 104 19.63 7.79 3.75
N GLN A 105 18.99 7.36 4.83
CA GLN A 105 19.65 6.60 5.90
C GLN A 105 20.24 5.29 5.37
N LEU A 106 19.49 4.51 4.56
CA LEU A 106 19.97 3.26 4.00
C LEU A 106 21.14 3.48 3.04
N ILE A 107 21.10 4.53 2.24
CA ILE A 107 22.20 4.93 1.34
C ILE A 107 23.45 5.24 2.17
N ALA A 108 23.31 6.01 3.24
CA ALA A 108 24.41 6.32 4.16
C ALA A 108 24.95 5.08 4.90
N GLU A 109 24.13 4.05 5.07
CA GLU A 109 24.54 2.73 5.60
C GLU A 109 25.18 1.82 4.54
N GLY A 110 25.23 2.26 3.27
CA GLY A 110 25.91 1.59 2.18
C GLY A 110 25.02 0.70 1.30
N VAL A 111 23.70 0.85 1.37
CA VAL A 111 22.77 0.19 0.45
C VAL A 111 22.79 0.89 -0.91
N VAL A 112 22.89 0.12 -1.98
CA VAL A 112 22.82 0.62 -3.36
C VAL A 112 21.42 0.33 -3.91
N PHE A 113 20.78 1.34 -4.49
CA PHE A 113 19.48 1.19 -5.14
C PHE A 113 19.59 1.27 -6.67
N ARG A 114 18.87 0.37 -7.35
CA ARG A 114 18.71 0.38 -8.82
C ARG A 114 17.22 0.42 -9.14
N THR A 115 16.72 1.60 -9.43
CA THR A 115 15.35 1.83 -9.92
C THR A 115 15.25 1.54 -11.41
N ASN A 116 14.04 1.52 -11.95
CA ASN A 116 13.78 1.18 -13.36
C ASN A 116 14.46 -0.14 -13.76
N THR A 117 14.55 -1.10 -12.84
CA THR A 117 15.25 -2.36 -13.07
C THR A 117 14.35 -3.54 -12.70
N LEU A 118 13.78 -4.18 -13.72
CA LEU A 118 12.96 -5.38 -13.58
C LEU A 118 13.85 -6.63 -13.51
N VAL A 119 13.68 -7.41 -12.47
CA VAL A 119 14.30 -8.74 -12.38
C VAL A 119 13.32 -9.79 -12.87
N GLY A 120 13.65 -10.47 -13.96
CA GLY A 120 12.80 -11.49 -14.57
C GLY A 120 12.74 -11.40 -16.08
N ALA A 121 11.68 -11.95 -16.65
CA ALA A 121 11.41 -11.86 -18.09
C ALA A 121 10.49 -10.67 -18.38
N VAL A 122 10.69 -10.02 -19.50
CA VAL A 122 9.76 -9.01 -20.02
C VAL A 122 8.48 -9.71 -20.45
N GLN A 123 7.35 -9.31 -19.89
CA GLN A 123 6.04 -9.88 -20.23
C GLN A 123 5.32 -9.08 -21.34
N ASP A 124 5.69 -7.81 -21.54
CA ASP A 124 5.11 -6.96 -22.58
C ASP A 124 6.10 -5.91 -23.13
N ALA A 125 5.85 -5.45 -24.35
CA ALA A 125 6.65 -4.42 -25.00
C ALA A 125 6.53 -3.04 -24.35
N ALA A 126 5.47 -2.77 -23.58
CA ALA A 126 5.23 -1.50 -22.91
C ALA A 126 6.22 -1.28 -21.77
N THR A 127 6.64 -2.34 -21.09
CA THR A 127 7.67 -2.30 -20.04
C THR A 127 9.02 -1.82 -20.61
N LEU A 128 9.40 -2.28 -21.79
CA LEU A 128 10.64 -1.83 -22.46
C LEU A 128 10.53 -0.39 -22.95
N ALA A 129 9.37 0.04 -23.42
CA ALA A 129 9.13 1.40 -23.91
C ALA A 129 9.26 2.46 -22.79
N GLN A 130 9.14 2.07 -21.52
CA GLN A 130 9.30 2.95 -20.36
C GLN A 130 10.75 3.12 -19.90
N GLY A 131 11.74 2.59 -20.65
CA GLY A 131 13.16 2.71 -20.29
C GLY A 131 13.58 1.83 -19.10
N VAL A 132 12.83 0.76 -18.85
CA VAL A 132 13.13 -0.21 -17.78
C VAL A 132 14.26 -1.13 -18.23
N THR A 133 15.31 -1.23 -17.42
CA THR A 133 16.37 -2.23 -17.60
C THR A 133 15.88 -3.59 -17.11
N VAL A 134 16.12 -4.63 -17.89
CA VAL A 134 15.79 -6.01 -17.49
C VAL A 134 17.06 -6.75 -17.10
N VAL A 135 17.03 -7.39 -15.95
CA VAL A 135 18.11 -8.24 -15.44
C VAL A 135 17.54 -9.63 -15.18
N THR A 136 18.20 -10.65 -15.73
CA THR A 136 17.73 -12.02 -15.54
C THR A 136 18.14 -12.59 -14.18
N PRO A 137 17.40 -13.58 -13.63
CA PRO A 137 17.79 -14.27 -12.42
C PRO A 137 19.19 -14.91 -12.53
N GLU A 138 19.54 -15.43 -13.70
CA GLU A 138 20.84 -16.06 -13.96
C GLU A 138 22.00 -15.04 -13.91
N GLU A 139 21.80 -13.82 -14.37
CA GLU A 139 22.77 -12.72 -14.25
C GLU A 139 22.99 -12.36 -12.78
N LEU A 140 21.92 -12.30 -11.99
CA LEU A 140 22.02 -12.04 -10.55
C LEU A 140 22.71 -13.18 -9.81
N GLN A 141 22.40 -14.44 -10.13
CA GLN A 141 23.06 -15.59 -9.52
C GLN A 141 24.57 -15.65 -9.78
N ARG A 142 25.02 -15.15 -10.93
CA ARG A 142 26.46 -15.02 -11.25
C ARG A 142 27.12 -13.84 -10.55
N SER A 143 26.35 -12.80 -10.24
CA SER A 143 26.87 -11.53 -9.74
C SER A 143 26.76 -11.36 -8.23
N PHE A 144 25.92 -12.15 -7.55
CA PHE A 144 25.65 -12.05 -6.12
C PHE A 144 25.78 -13.40 -5.43
N ASP A 145 26.20 -13.37 -4.16
CA ASP A 145 26.31 -14.58 -3.34
C ASP A 145 24.96 -15.07 -2.82
N ALA A 146 23.96 -14.17 -2.71
CA ALA A 146 22.61 -14.51 -2.31
C ALA A 146 21.59 -13.57 -2.96
N LEU A 147 20.39 -14.10 -3.20
CA LEU A 147 19.23 -13.37 -3.71
C LEU A 147 18.10 -13.42 -2.68
N LEU A 148 17.52 -12.28 -2.35
CA LEU A 148 16.35 -12.17 -1.48
C LEU A 148 15.17 -11.64 -2.29
N LEU A 149 14.10 -12.44 -2.37
CA LEU A 149 12.89 -12.07 -3.11
C LEU A 149 11.92 -11.36 -2.17
N ALA A 150 11.67 -10.08 -2.43
CA ALA A 150 10.77 -9.21 -1.69
C ALA A 150 9.82 -8.43 -2.65
N GLY A 151 9.43 -9.08 -3.75
CA GLY A 151 8.66 -8.48 -4.85
C GLY A 151 7.21 -8.12 -4.52
N GLY A 152 6.70 -8.53 -3.35
CA GLY A 152 5.33 -8.29 -2.95
C GLY A 152 4.30 -9.16 -3.68
N ALA A 153 3.02 -8.76 -3.63
CA ALA A 153 1.90 -9.40 -4.30
C ALA A 153 1.07 -8.33 -5.03
N GLU A 154 1.27 -8.18 -6.33
CA GLU A 154 0.66 -7.11 -7.12
C GLU A 154 -0.52 -7.58 -7.97
N THR A 155 -0.72 -8.89 -8.11
CA THR A 155 -1.87 -9.41 -8.84
C THR A 155 -3.14 -9.15 -8.04
N SER A 156 -4.00 -8.29 -8.59
CA SER A 156 -5.29 -7.98 -7.99
C SER A 156 -6.21 -9.20 -8.00
N ARG A 157 -6.99 -9.37 -6.93
CA ARG A 157 -8.11 -10.31 -6.95
C ARG A 157 -9.19 -9.71 -7.84
N ASP A 158 -9.49 -10.36 -8.92
CA ASP A 158 -10.53 -9.90 -9.84
C ASP A 158 -11.92 -10.35 -9.36
N LEU A 159 -12.94 -9.67 -9.89
CA LEU A 159 -14.34 -10.01 -9.73
C LEU A 159 -14.90 -10.36 -11.10
N PRO A 160 -14.78 -11.62 -11.56
CA PRO A 160 -15.10 -12.03 -12.92
C PRO A 160 -16.62 -12.22 -13.10
N VAL A 161 -17.36 -11.10 -13.02
CA VAL A 161 -18.80 -11.05 -13.30
C VAL A 161 -19.05 -10.33 -14.62
N PRO A 162 -20.22 -10.54 -15.27
CA PRO A 162 -20.53 -9.86 -16.52
C PRO A 162 -20.39 -8.35 -16.44
N GLY A 163 -19.84 -7.73 -17.49
CA GLY A 163 -19.58 -6.29 -17.56
C GLY A 163 -18.28 -5.83 -16.89
N ARG A 164 -17.43 -6.76 -16.42
CA ARG A 164 -16.13 -6.44 -15.82
C ARG A 164 -15.23 -5.63 -16.75
N GLU A 165 -15.37 -5.83 -18.05
CA GLU A 165 -14.61 -5.18 -19.12
C GLU A 165 -15.06 -3.74 -19.43
N LEU A 166 -16.15 -3.27 -18.84
CA LEU A 166 -16.68 -1.93 -19.09
C LEU A 166 -15.70 -0.86 -18.61
N ALA A 167 -15.55 0.20 -19.38
CA ALA A 167 -14.77 1.36 -18.98
C ALA A 167 -15.38 2.00 -17.72
N GLY A 168 -14.52 2.42 -16.81
CA GLY A 168 -14.91 2.95 -15.48
C GLY A 168 -14.89 1.88 -14.37
N VAL A 169 -14.56 0.61 -14.69
CA VAL A 169 -14.32 -0.44 -13.70
C VAL A 169 -12.81 -0.64 -13.58
N HIS A 170 -12.25 -0.24 -12.44
CA HIS A 170 -10.82 -0.17 -12.20
C HIS A 170 -10.38 -0.98 -10.99
N PHE A 171 -9.17 -1.49 -11.00
CA PHE A 171 -8.53 -1.97 -9.79
C PHE A 171 -8.03 -0.82 -8.91
N ALA A 172 -8.04 -1.02 -7.60
CA ALA A 172 -7.47 -0.06 -6.67
C ALA A 172 -5.99 0.23 -6.99
N MET A 173 -5.24 -0.79 -7.43
CA MET A 173 -3.83 -0.67 -7.81
C MET A 173 -3.58 -0.05 -9.18
N GLU A 174 -4.62 0.34 -9.91
CA GLU A 174 -4.55 1.26 -11.05
C GLU A 174 -4.84 2.69 -10.60
N TYR A 175 -5.80 2.84 -9.70
CA TYR A 175 -6.31 4.12 -9.22
C TYR A 175 -5.38 4.82 -8.23
N LEU A 176 -4.92 4.13 -7.18
CA LEU A 176 -4.08 4.73 -6.12
C LEU A 176 -2.67 5.11 -6.60
N PRO A 177 -1.93 4.25 -7.34
CA PRO A 177 -0.58 4.60 -7.79
C PRO A 177 -0.54 5.79 -8.72
N GLN A 178 -1.52 5.95 -9.60
CA GLN A 178 -1.57 7.12 -10.48
C GLN A 178 -1.79 8.42 -9.68
N GLN A 179 -2.67 8.40 -8.65
CA GLN A 179 -2.88 9.57 -7.82
C GLN A 179 -1.62 9.95 -7.04
N ASN A 180 -0.91 8.96 -6.49
CA ASN A 180 0.35 9.22 -5.80
C ASN A 180 1.43 9.77 -6.75
N ARG A 181 1.49 9.30 -8.01
CA ARG A 181 2.37 9.87 -9.04
C ARG A 181 1.98 11.30 -9.39
N ALA A 182 0.68 11.59 -9.53
CA ALA A 182 0.20 12.95 -9.77
C ALA A 182 0.57 13.89 -8.63
N ASN A 183 0.43 13.44 -7.38
CA ASN A 183 0.85 14.21 -6.20
C ASN A 183 2.36 14.47 -6.18
N ALA A 184 3.16 13.55 -6.72
CA ALA A 184 4.59 13.71 -6.90
C ALA A 184 4.98 14.57 -8.13
N GLY A 185 4.00 15.16 -8.82
CA GLY A 185 4.23 16.05 -9.98
C GLY A 185 4.39 15.34 -11.32
N VAL A 186 4.13 14.03 -11.38
CA VAL A 186 4.18 13.28 -12.65
C VAL A 186 2.93 13.58 -13.49
N ALA A 187 3.13 14.07 -14.70
CA ALA A 187 2.04 14.30 -15.65
C ALA A 187 1.46 12.96 -16.13
N LEU A 188 0.14 12.81 -16.04
CA LEU A 188 -0.57 11.61 -16.48
C LEU A 188 -1.42 11.95 -17.72
N PRO A 189 -1.29 11.21 -18.84
CA PRO A 189 -1.98 11.54 -20.08
C PRO A 189 -3.50 11.33 -20.00
N ALA A 190 -3.96 10.37 -19.20
CA ALA A 190 -5.39 10.05 -19.05
C ALA A 190 -5.66 9.51 -17.63
N PRO A 191 -5.70 10.38 -16.60
CA PRO A 191 -5.87 9.93 -15.23
C PRO A 191 -7.31 9.42 -14.98
N ILE A 192 -7.41 8.33 -14.20
CA ILE A 192 -8.67 7.92 -13.61
C ILE A 192 -9.07 8.99 -12.59
N SER A 193 -10.21 9.63 -12.76
CA SER A 193 -10.67 10.69 -11.88
C SER A 193 -12.09 10.42 -11.39
N ALA A 194 -12.29 10.60 -10.08
CA ALA A 194 -13.58 10.55 -9.42
C ALA A 194 -14.34 11.90 -9.44
N GLN A 195 -13.72 12.95 -9.95
CA GLN A 195 -14.32 14.30 -9.90
C GLN A 195 -15.72 14.32 -10.53
N GLY A 196 -16.71 14.75 -9.75
CA GLY A 196 -18.10 14.86 -10.16
C GLY A 196 -18.81 13.53 -10.45
N LYS A 197 -18.20 12.40 -10.15
CA LYS A 197 -18.77 11.07 -10.40
C LYS A 197 -19.35 10.44 -9.15
N HIS A 198 -20.30 9.53 -9.34
CA HIS A 198 -20.75 8.59 -8.32
C HIS A 198 -19.79 7.41 -8.29
N VAL A 199 -19.13 7.19 -7.15
CA VAL A 199 -18.10 6.16 -6.99
C VAL A 199 -18.61 5.03 -6.11
N ILE A 200 -18.43 3.80 -6.58
CA ILE A 200 -18.68 2.60 -5.78
C ILE A 200 -17.35 1.89 -5.54
N VAL A 201 -16.99 1.68 -4.28
CA VAL A 201 -15.81 0.94 -3.87
C VAL A 201 -16.25 -0.47 -3.44
N ILE A 202 -15.77 -1.48 -4.14
CA ILE A 202 -16.08 -2.89 -3.84
C ILE A 202 -14.95 -3.46 -2.97
N GLY A 203 -15.24 -3.67 -1.70
CA GLY A 203 -14.32 -4.19 -0.68
C GLY A 203 -14.14 -3.25 0.50
N GLY A 204 -14.21 -3.79 1.72
CA GLY A 204 -14.21 -3.06 2.99
C GLY A 204 -12.84 -2.97 3.69
N GLY A 205 -11.76 -3.45 3.08
CA GLY A 205 -10.42 -3.42 3.67
C GLY A 205 -9.75 -2.05 3.61
N ASP A 206 -8.52 -1.95 4.12
CA ASP A 206 -7.74 -0.70 4.18
C ASP A 206 -7.53 -0.09 2.79
N THR A 207 -7.27 -0.92 1.77
CA THR A 207 -7.15 -0.45 0.38
C THR A 207 -8.45 0.18 -0.13
N GLY A 208 -9.61 -0.39 0.21
CA GLY A 208 -10.91 0.20 -0.10
C GLY A 208 -11.09 1.55 0.60
N SER A 209 -10.73 1.64 1.87
CA SER A 209 -10.72 2.90 2.63
C SER A 209 -9.82 3.97 1.99
N ASP A 210 -8.67 3.58 1.46
CA ASP A 210 -7.77 4.48 0.73
C ASP A 210 -8.39 4.99 -0.57
N CYS A 211 -9.12 4.12 -1.29
CA CYS A 211 -9.90 4.52 -2.47
C CYS A 211 -11.02 5.49 -2.11
N VAL A 212 -11.74 5.27 -1.01
CA VAL A 212 -12.79 6.19 -0.49
C VAL A 212 -12.19 7.58 -0.25
N GLY A 213 -11.11 7.67 0.54
CA GLY A 213 -10.48 8.94 0.85
C GLY A 213 -9.91 9.65 -0.38
N THR A 214 -9.37 8.90 -1.33
CA THR A 214 -8.87 9.44 -2.59
C THR A 214 -10.01 9.99 -3.44
N ALA A 215 -11.13 9.26 -3.56
CA ALA A 215 -12.30 9.71 -4.33
C ALA A 215 -12.93 10.97 -3.75
N ASN A 216 -13.07 11.05 -2.42
CA ASN A 216 -13.55 12.26 -1.74
C ASN A 216 -12.67 13.47 -2.05
N ARG A 217 -11.34 13.33 -1.98
CA ARG A 217 -10.37 14.40 -2.27
C ARG A 217 -10.32 14.80 -3.73
N GLN A 218 -10.67 13.90 -4.64
CA GLN A 218 -10.85 14.22 -6.06
C GLN A 218 -12.18 14.94 -6.34
N GLY A 219 -13.08 15.07 -5.37
CA GLY A 219 -14.37 15.73 -5.53
C GLY A 219 -15.43 14.84 -6.16
N ALA A 220 -15.52 13.57 -5.74
CA ALA A 220 -16.61 12.69 -6.11
C ALA A 220 -17.97 13.27 -5.69
N ALA A 221 -19.01 13.09 -6.51
CA ALA A 221 -20.37 13.51 -6.19
C ALA A 221 -20.97 12.66 -5.06
N SER A 222 -20.63 11.39 -5.00
CA SER A 222 -20.94 10.48 -3.88
C SER A 222 -19.95 9.32 -3.86
N VAL A 223 -19.73 8.77 -2.67
CA VAL A 223 -18.91 7.55 -2.48
C VAL A 223 -19.71 6.55 -1.67
N VAL A 224 -19.86 5.35 -2.21
CA VAL A 224 -20.50 4.20 -1.53
C VAL A 224 -19.49 3.06 -1.49
N GLN A 225 -19.39 2.37 -0.35
CA GLN A 225 -18.52 1.21 -0.19
C GLN A 225 -19.35 -0.03 0.09
N PHE A 226 -19.12 -1.09 -0.68
CA PHE A 226 -19.75 -2.40 -0.51
C PHE A 226 -18.80 -3.38 0.16
N GLU A 227 -19.28 -4.03 1.22
CA GLU A 227 -18.60 -5.11 1.91
C GLU A 227 -19.38 -6.41 1.71
N LEU A 228 -18.68 -7.47 1.30
CA LEU A 228 -19.30 -8.79 1.09
C LEU A 228 -19.77 -9.43 2.39
N LEU A 229 -19.02 -9.22 3.48
CA LEU A 229 -19.34 -9.80 4.77
C LEU A 229 -20.42 -9.00 5.50
N PRO A 230 -21.15 -9.62 6.44
CA PRO A 230 -22.07 -8.92 7.32
C PRO A 230 -21.37 -7.81 8.12
N MET A 231 -22.13 -6.81 8.52
CA MET A 231 -21.61 -5.73 9.36
C MET A 231 -21.08 -6.31 10.69
N PRO A 232 -19.78 -6.07 10.99
CA PRO A 232 -19.22 -6.50 12.25
C PRO A 232 -19.92 -5.81 13.44
N PRO A 233 -19.93 -6.44 14.63
CA PRO A 233 -20.50 -5.82 15.82
C PRO A 233 -19.73 -4.55 16.20
N GLN A 234 -20.40 -3.62 16.86
CA GLN A 234 -19.80 -2.37 17.35
C GLN A 234 -18.70 -2.64 18.39
N GLN A 235 -18.91 -3.66 19.22
CA GLN A 235 -17.97 -4.10 20.24
C GLN A 235 -17.53 -5.52 19.97
N GLU A 236 -16.31 -5.85 20.38
CA GLU A 236 -15.76 -7.19 20.27
C GLU A 236 -16.53 -8.17 21.17
N ASP A 237 -16.89 -9.34 20.65
CA ASP A 237 -17.28 -10.48 21.44
C ASP A 237 -16.04 -11.36 21.72
N LYS A 238 -15.46 -11.18 22.90
CA LYS A 238 -14.26 -11.92 23.32
C LYS A 238 -14.47 -13.41 23.43
N ALA A 239 -15.69 -13.85 23.73
CA ALA A 239 -15.99 -15.28 23.80
C ALA A 239 -15.84 -15.99 22.45
N LEU A 240 -16.08 -15.27 21.35
CA LEU A 240 -15.93 -15.81 19.99
C LEU A 240 -14.54 -15.61 19.39
N THR A 241 -13.84 -14.55 19.76
CA THR A 241 -12.65 -14.14 19.02
C THR A 241 -11.34 -14.32 19.77
N TRP A 242 -11.33 -14.22 21.09
CA TRP A 242 -10.10 -14.37 21.86
C TRP A 242 -9.52 -15.79 21.76
N PRO A 243 -8.20 -16.01 21.56
CA PRO A 243 -7.11 -15.01 21.52
C PRO A 243 -6.81 -14.42 20.13
N TYR A 244 -7.67 -14.62 19.17
CA TYR A 244 -7.49 -14.15 17.80
C TYR A 244 -7.81 -12.64 17.67
N TRP A 245 -7.63 -12.12 16.47
CA TRP A 245 -7.89 -10.71 16.16
C TRP A 245 -9.35 -10.35 16.41
N PRO A 246 -9.64 -9.24 17.12
CA PRO A 246 -10.99 -8.84 17.45
C PRO A 246 -11.83 -8.50 16.22
N VAL A 247 -12.99 -9.14 16.07
CA VAL A 247 -13.98 -8.82 15.05
C VAL A 247 -14.89 -7.72 15.59
N LYS A 248 -14.69 -6.50 15.08
CA LYS A 248 -15.53 -5.33 15.41
C LYS A 248 -15.56 -4.35 14.24
N LEU A 249 -16.62 -3.54 14.18
CA LEU A 249 -16.72 -2.48 13.18
C LEU A 249 -15.61 -1.46 13.36
N ARG A 250 -14.88 -1.21 12.29
CA ARG A 250 -13.80 -0.22 12.25
C ARG A 250 -14.17 0.86 11.25
N THR A 251 -13.92 2.10 11.64
CA THR A 251 -14.13 3.27 10.79
C THR A 251 -12.80 4.01 10.67
N SER A 252 -12.35 4.23 9.45
CA SER A 252 -11.15 5.03 9.19
C SER A 252 -11.51 6.52 9.04
N SER A 253 -10.50 7.38 9.11
CA SER A 253 -10.66 8.80 8.80
C SER A 253 -11.26 9.04 7.40
N SER A 254 -10.90 8.22 6.41
CA SER A 254 -11.45 8.32 5.05
C SER A 254 -12.98 8.12 5.00
N HIS A 255 -13.52 7.20 5.81
CA HIS A 255 -14.98 7.02 5.91
C HIS A 255 -15.66 8.22 6.56
N GLN A 256 -14.98 8.89 7.50
CA GLN A 256 -15.51 10.08 8.19
C GLN A 256 -15.57 11.30 7.26
N GLU A 257 -14.78 11.32 6.19
CA GLU A 257 -14.81 12.38 5.18
C GLU A 257 -16.07 12.35 4.30
N GLY A 258 -16.77 11.23 4.26
CA GLY A 258 -18.00 11.03 3.52
C GLY A 258 -18.01 9.71 2.77
N CYS A 259 -18.78 8.75 3.26
CA CYS A 259 -18.95 7.45 2.61
C CYS A 259 -20.15 6.74 3.18
N GLU A 260 -21.06 6.33 2.32
CA GLU A 260 -22.10 5.36 2.68
C GLU A 260 -21.49 3.95 2.65
N ARG A 261 -21.77 3.14 3.68
CA ARG A 261 -21.24 1.78 3.79
C ARG A 261 -22.35 0.77 3.83
N GLU A 262 -22.33 -0.15 2.88
CA GLU A 262 -23.29 -1.23 2.76
C GLU A 262 -22.60 -2.58 2.97
N PHE A 263 -23.19 -3.42 3.82
CA PHE A 263 -22.66 -4.72 4.22
C PHE A 263 -23.52 -5.86 3.70
N ALA A 264 -22.93 -7.04 3.64
CA ALA A 264 -23.56 -8.25 3.08
C ALA A 264 -24.03 -8.03 1.63
N ILE A 265 -23.23 -7.34 0.80
CA ILE A 265 -23.55 -7.01 -0.59
C ILE A 265 -22.60 -7.77 -1.52
N ALA A 266 -23.15 -8.61 -2.38
CA ALA A 266 -22.40 -9.25 -3.46
C ALA A 266 -22.77 -8.62 -4.81
N THR A 267 -21.78 -8.26 -5.60
CA THR A 267 -21.95 -7.77 -6.96
C THR A 267 -22.19 -8.97 -7.91
N LYS A 268 -23.20 -8.87 -8.76
CA LYS A 268 -23.54 -9.89 -9.76
C LYS A 268 -23.23 -9.48 -11.19
N VAL A 269 -23.43 -8.21 -11.52
CA VAL A 269 -23.25 -7.67 -12.88
C VAL A 269 -22.81 -6.22 -12.78
N PHE A 270 -21.88 -5.81 -13.62
CA PHE A 270 -21.65 -4.41 -13.95
C PHE A 270 -22.55 -4.03 -15.10
N ASN A 271 -23.54 -3.19 -14.87
CA ASN A 271 -24.43 -2.69 -15.90
C ASN A 271 -23.76 -1.58 -16.69
N GLY A 272 -23.95 -1.56 -17.99
CA GLY A 272 -23.31 -0.58 -18.85
C GLY A 272 -24.16 -0.13 -20.03
N ALA A 273 -23.80 1.04 -20.55
CA ALA A 273 -24.32 1.55 -21.81
C ALA A 273 -23.16 2.15 -22.61
N GLN A 274 -23.14 1.89 -23.91
CA GLN A 274 -22.11 2.41 -24.83
C GLN A 274 -20.66 2.11 -24.38
N GLY A 275 -20.44 0.92 -23.77
CA GLY A 275 -19.12 0.52 -23.29
C GLY A 275 -18.68 1.14 -21.95
N GLN A 276 -19.51 1.94 -21.29
CA GLN A 276 -19.25 2.57 -20.00
C GLN A 276 -20.11 1.92 -18.92
N VAL A 277 -19.55 1.76 -17.70
CA VAL A 277 -20.31 1.33 -16.54
C VAL A 277 -21.31 2.41 -16.13
N THR A 278 -22.55 2.00 -15.85
CA THR A 278 -23.63 2.90 -15.41
C THR A 278 -24.19 2.53 -14.06
N GLY A 279 -23.89 1.35 -13.56
CA GLY A 279 -24.37 0.88 -12.27
C GLY A 279 -24.01 -0.59 -12.01
N LEU A 280 -24.47 -1.11 -10.88
CA LEU A 280 -24.27 -2.50 -10.47
C LEU A 280 -25.60 -3.19 -10.19
N THR A 281 -25.69 -4.46 -10.55
CA THR A 281 -26.72 -5.37 -10.00
C THR A 281 -26.10 -6.12 -8.84
N THR A 282 -26.69 -6.00 -7.66
CA THR A 282 -26.21 -6.60 -6.42
C THR A 282 -27.24 -7.50 -5.80
N VAL A 283 -26.81 -8.38 -4.90
CA VAL A 283 -27.69 -9.13 -4.01
C VAL A 283 -27.25 -8.94 -2.57
N ARG A 284 -28.22 -8.87 -1.68
CA ARG A 284 -27.94 -8.88 -0.25
C ARG A 284 -27.76 -10.34 0.19
N MET A 285 -26.63 -10.59 0.82
CA MET A 285 -26.33 -11.91 1.40
C MET A 285 -27.06 -12.08 2.74
N GLN A 286 -27.49 -13.29 3.03
CA GLN A 286 -28.11 -13.67 4.30
C GLN A 286 -27.07 -14.23 5.27
#